data_7cd1c241f10390c2c7747de7ec858bfe
#
_entry.id   7cd1c241f10390c2c7747de7ec858bfe
#
_cell.length_a   1.000
_cell.length_b   1.000
_cell.length_c   1.000
_cell.angle_alpha   90.00
_cell.angle_beta   90.00
_cell.angle_gamma   90.00
#
_symmetry.space_group_name_H-M   'P 1'
#
loop_
_entity.id
_entity.type
_entity.pdbx_description
1 polymer ?
#
loop_
_entity_poly.entity_id
_entity_poly.type
_entity_poly.pdbx_seq_one_letter_code
_entity_poly.pdbx_strand_id
1 'polypeptide(L)'
;MPCWNCGKSEGDSRHHFLFIGYGGDIHLRQCPVCKKTICQFCMSGGCPYCRHLRLQKIYERMRVYSCNYKGRIPLDNSKPQQSIALGDWFYDKSRAFEKLKEMVADKGFDLIYNLEYIRDTEAESTGKGGTYYRTIWSCECVAG
;
A
#
# COMPACT_ATOMS: atom_id res chain seq x y z
N MET A 1 13.70 -20.06 12.63
CA MET A 1 12.59 -19.10 12.49
C MET A 1 12.40 -18.77 11.02
N PRO A 2 11.18 -18.77 10.53
CA PRO A 2 10.92 -18.38 9.13
C PRO A 2 11.05 -16.88 8.95
N CYS A 3 11.10 -16.45 7.69
CA CYS A 3 11.05 -15.05 7.32
C CYS A 3 9.76 -14.40 7.81
N TRP A 4 9.85 -13.30 8.52
CA TRP A 4 8.68 -12.58 9.04
C TRP A 4 7.70 -12.17 7.93
N ASN A 5 8.21 -11.82 6.75
CA ASN A 5 7.39 -11.28 5.67
C ASN A 5 6.74 -12.35 4.78
N CYS A 6 7.50 -13.33 4.33
CA CYS A 6 7.00 -14.34 3.37
C CYS A 6 6.79 -15.74 3.96
N GLY A 7 7.22 -15.98 5.20
CA GLY A 7 7.06 -17.25 5.90
C GLY A 7 7.99 -18.37 5.46
N LYS A 8 8.90 -18.13 4.53
CA LYS A 8 9.83 -19.15 4.06
C LYS A 8 10.97 -19.36 5.04
N SER A 9 11.43 -20.60 5.13
CA SER A 9 12.52 -21.00 6.01
C SER A 9 13.85 -21.07 5.27
N GLU A 10 14.95 -21.11 6.05
CA GLU A 10 16.30 -21.27 5.51
C GLU A 10 16.38 -22.49 4.59
N GLY A 11 16.97 -22.30 3.41
CA GLY A 11 17.13 -23.35 2.41
C GLY A 11 15.93 -23.62 1.55
N ASP A 12 14.77 -22.99 1.82
CA ASP A 12 13.60 -23.11 0.97
C ASP A 12 13.88 -22.54 -0.42
N SER A 13 13.32 -23.18 -1.44
CA SER A 13 13.40 -22.68 -2.79
C SER A 13 12.43 -21.54 -2.97
N ARG A 14 12.89 -20.48 -3.63
CA ARG A 14 11.99 -19.44 -4.09
C ARG A 14 11.16 -19.98 -5.25
N HIS A 15 9.84 -19.91 -5.17
CA HIS A 15 8.99 -20.24 -6.30
C HIS A 15 9.22 -19.28 -7.45
N HIS A 16 9.68 -19.82 -8.57
CA HIS A 16 9.82 -19.07 -9.80
C HIS A 16 8.73 -19.44 -10.74
N PHE A 17 8.02 -18.44 -11.15
CA PHE A 17 7.21 -18.55 -12.34
C PHE A 17 8.14 -18.62 -13.55
N LEU A 18 8.16 -19.76 -14.23
CA LEU A 18 8.52 -19.89 -15.65
C LEU A 18 9.87 -19.29 -16.10
N PHE A 19 10.54 -18.53 -15.30
CA PHE A 19 11.82 -17.96 -15.66
C PHE A 19 12.92 -18.68 -14.94
N ILE A 20 13.45 -19.42 -15.62
CA ILE A 20 14.67 -20.12 -15.58
C ILE A 20 15.68 -19.55 -14.61
N GLY A 21 15.96 -20.31 -13.57
CA GLY A 21 17.29 -20.33 -13.02
C GLY A 21 17.70 -19.22 -12.08
N TYR A 22 16.80 -18.35 -11.69
CA TYR A 22 17.12 -17.34 -10.69
C TYR A 22 16.39 -17.61 -9.40
N GLY A 23 16.56 -18.78 -8.86
CA GLY A 23 16.07 -19.08 -7.58
C GLY A 23 17.20 -19.55 -6.75
N GLY A 24 17.80 -18.63 -6.10
CA GLY A 24 18.66 -18.99 -5.01
C GLY A 24 17.83 -19.53 -3.86
N ASP A 25 18.42 -20.37 -3.05
CA ASP A 25 17.87 -20.80 -1.79
C ASP A 25 17.60 -19.59 -0.89
N ILE A 26 16.61 -19.70 -0.03
CA ILE A 26 16.31 -18.67 0.95
C ILE A 26 17.42 -18.61 2.00
N HIS A 27 17.98 -17.45 2.20
CA HIS A 27 18.92 -17.15 3.26
C HIS A 27 18.33 -16.14 4.21
N LEU A 28 18.20 -16.51 5.47
CA LEU A 28 17.60 -15.66 6.49
C LEU A 28 18.67 -14.78 7.14
N ARG A 29 18.32 -13.53 7.37
CA ARG A 29 19.17 -12.55 8.05
C ARG A 29 18.36 -11.80 9.09
N GLN A 30 19.02 -11.33 10.13
CA GLN A 30 18.40 -10.44 11.09
C GLN A 30 18.56 -8.98 10.67
N CYS A 31 17.47 -8.23 10.71
CA CYS A 31 17.57 -6.78 10.57
C CYS A 31 18.35 -6.20 11.75
N PRO A 32 19.39 -5.39 11.53
CA PRO A 32 20.17 -4.81 12.62
C PRO A 32 19.38 -3.83 13.49
N VAL A 33 18.26 -3.30 12.98
CA VAL A 33 17.44 -2.32 13.71
C VAL A 33 16.35 -3.01 14.52
N CYS A 34 15.48 -3.80 13.89
CA CYS A 34 14.34 -4.44 14.56
C CYS A 34 14.58 -5.87 15.02
N LYS A 35 15.69 -6.48 14.64
CA LYS A 35 16.07 -7.86 14.97
C LYS A 35 15.14 -8.95 14.44
N LYS A 36 14.20 -8.62 13.57
CA LYS A 36 13.35 -9.62 12.91
C LYS A 36 14.14 -10.39 11.87
N THR A 37 13.80 -11.66 11.73
CA THR A 37 14.39 -12.55 10.74
C THR A 37 13.71 -12.35 9.40
N ILE A 38 14.47 -11.95 8.39
CA ILE A 38 13.97 -11.61 7.06
C ILE A 38 14.85 -12.29 6.01
N CYS A 39 14.25 -12.86 4.97
CA CYS A 39 15.05 -13.42 3.87
C CYS A 39 15.63 -12.32 2.97
N GLN A 40 16.67 -12.66 2.23
CA GLN A 40 17.38 -11.72 1.36
C GLN A 40 16.46 -11.06 0.31
N PHE A 41 15.46 -11.79 -0.18
CA PHE A 41 14.53 -11.25 -1.18
C PHE A 41 13.60 -10.21 -0.60
N CYS A 42 13.10 -10.44 0.61
CA CYS A 42 12.24 -9.47 1.29
C CYS A 42 13.02 -8.25 1.77
N MET A 43 14.33 -8.38 1.99
CA MET A 43 15.21 -7.27 2.39
C MET A 43 15.66 -6.38 1.24
N SER A 44 15.42 -6.76 0.00
CA SER A 44 15.98 -6.06 -1.18
C SER A 44 15.57 -4.58 -1.28
N GLY A 45 14.42 -4.21 -0.77
CA GLY A 45 13.96 -2.81 -0.70
C GLY A 45 14.02 -2.21 0.71
N GLY A 46 14.78 -2.80 1.61
CA GLY A 46 14.81 -2.44 3.02
C GLY A 46 13.98 -3.40 3.86
N CYS A 47 14.10 -3.33 5.18
CA CYS A 47 13.40 -4.23 6.08
C CYS A 47 11.88 -3.98 6.06
N PRO A 48 11.05 -4.96 5.67
CA PRO A 48 9.60 -4.78 5.63
C PRO A 48 8.98 -4.58 7.01
N TYR A 49 9.57 -5.13 8.05
CA TYR A 49 9.09 -4.93 9.42
C TYR A 49 9.36 -3.52 9.92
N CYS A 50 10.54 -2.96 9.65
CA CYS A 50 10.82 -1.56 9.96
C CYS A 50 9.89 -0.61 9.22
N ARG A 51 9.62 -0.90 7.94
CA ARG A 51 8.64 -0.15 7.14
C ARG A 51 7.25 -0.24 7.75
N HIS A 52 6.82 -1.43 8.14
CA HIS A 52 5.54 -1.65 8.80
C HIS A 52 5.40 -0.82 10.08
N LEU A 53 6.41 -0.82 10.95
CA LEU A 53 6.40 -0.02 12.17
C LEU A 53 6.34 1.48 11.88
N ARG A 54 7.08 1.93 10.89
CA ARG A 54 7.05 3.35 10.47
C ARG A 54 5.66 3.75 9.99
N LEU A 55 5.05 2.94 9.15
CA LEU A 55 3.71 3.21 8.63
C LEU A 55 2.66 3.18 9.74
N GLN A 56 2.77 2.26 10.69
CA GLN A 56 1.86 2.19 11.83
C GLN A 56 1.89 3.48 12.66
N LYS A 57 3.05 4.01 12.93
CA LYS A 57 3.19 5.29 13.64
C LYS A 57 2.54 6.45 12.90
N ILE A 58 2.67 6.46 11.58
CA ILE A 58 2.03 7.48 10.75
C ILE A 58 0.52 7.31 10.77
N TYR A 59 0.01 6.08 10.65
CA TYR A 59 -1.43 5.81 10.67
C TYR A 59 -2.10 6.22 11.98
N GLU A 60 -1.42 6.03 13.11
CA GLU A 60 -1.92 6.40 14.44
C GLU A 60 -2.19 7.90 14.58
N ARG A 61 -1.41 8.74 13.89
CA ARG A 61 -1.55 10.20 13.94
C ARG A 61 -2.19 10.79 12.68
N MET A 62 -2.53 9.96 11.71
CA MET A 62 -3.06 10.44 10.42
C MET A 62 -4.44 11.07 10.58
N ARG A 63 -4.62 12.24 10.00
CA ARG A 63 -5.89 12.95 9.94
C ARG A 63 -6.40 12.96 8.52
N VAL A 64 -7.70 12.72 8.37
CA VAL A 64 -8.35 12.61 7.06
C VAL A 64 -9.53 13.56 6.99
N TYR A 65 -9.58 14.37 5.96
CA TYR A 65 -10.66 15.31 5.71
C TYR A 65 -11.19 15.11 4.29
N SER A 66 -12.48 14.96 4.15
CA SER A 66 -13.11 14.81 2.85
C SER A 66 -13.14 16.14 2.08
N CYS A 67 -13.41 16.08 0.79
CA CYS A 67 -13.60 17.29 -0.04
C CYS A 67 -14.79 18.14 0.41
N ASN A 68 -15.74 17.56 1.14
CA ASN A 68 -16.92 18.25 1.66
C ASN A 68 -16.72 18.83 3.06
N TYR A 69 -15.55 18.64 3.66
CA TYR A 69 -15.25 19.18 4.97
C TYR A 69 -15.17 20.71 4.92
N LYS A 70 -15.96 21.37 5.76
CA LYS A 70 -16.07 22.83 5.80
C LYS A 70 -15.29 23.49 6.92
N GLY A 71 -14.67 22.72 7.79
CA GLY A 71 -13.87 23.22 8.90
C GLY A 71 -12.47 23.62 8.47
N ARG A 72 -11.72 24.12 9.43
CA ARG A 72 -10.32 24.47 9.22
C ARG A 72 -9.45 23.22 9.21
N ILE A 73 -8.61 23.10 8.20
CA ILE A 73 -7.64 22.00 8.08
C ILE A 73 -6.32 22.46 8.70
N PRO A 74 -5.74 21.69 9.63
CA PRO A 74 -4.47 22.06 10.30
C PRO A 74 -3.29 21.81 9.37
N LEU A 75 -3.01 22.76 8.48
CA LEU A 75 -1.88 22.68 7.57
C LEU A 75 -0.60 23.15 8.23
N ASP A 76 0.47 22.39 8.02
CA ASP A 76 1.81 22.79 8.36
C ASP A 76 2.45 23.45 7.14
N ASN A 77 2.58 24.77 7.18
CA ASN A 77 3.14 25.54 6.06
C ASN A 77 4.64 25.31 5.85
N SER A 78 5.31 24.67 6.78
CA SER A 78 6.73 24.30 6.65
C SER A 78 6.94 23.07 5.78
N LYS A 79 5.87 22.31 5.48
CA LYS A 79 5.94 21.10 4.67
C LYS A 79 5.30 21.34 3.30
N PRO A 80 5.91 20.80 2.24
CA PRO A 80 5.29 20.86 0.92
C PRO A 80 4.02 20.00 0.90
N GLN A 81 3.00 20.49 0.22
CA GLN A 81 1.78 19.74 -0.04
C GLN A 81 1.88 19.05 -1.39
N GLN A 82 1.30 17.87 -1.50
CA GLN A 82 1.34 17.10 -2.73
C GLN A 82 -0.02 16.51 -3.05
N SER A 83 -0.45 16.69 -4.29
CA SER A 83 -1.64 15.99 -4.81
C SER A 83 -1.26 14.54 -5.11
N ILE A 84 -2.05 13.62 -4.59
CA ILE A 84 -1.83 12.19 -4.76
C ILE A 84 -3.11 11.56 -5.29
N ALA A 85 -3.01 10.88 -6.41
CA ALA A 85 -4.10 10.15 -7.01
C ALA A 85 -3.76 8.66 -7.01
N LEU A 86 -4.76 7.85 -6.65
CA LEU A 86 -4.67 6.41 -6.77
C LEU A 86 -4.81 6.05 -8.25
N GLY A 87 -3.80 5.44 -8.85
CA GLY A 87 -3.85 5.06 -10.26
C GLY A 87 -4.69 3.82 -10.53
N ASP A 88 -5.02 3.06 -9.51
CA ASP A 88 -5.69 1.78 -9.61
C ASP A 88 -7.17 1.87 -9.24
N TRP A 89 -7.95 0.88 -9.69
CA TRP A 89 -9.36 0.75 -9.41
C TRP A 89 -9.62 -0.47 -8.54
N PHE A 90 -10.56 -0.34 -7.62
CA PHE A 90 -10.92 -1.39 -6.66
C PHE A 90 -12.43 -1.59 -6.65
N TYR A 91 -12.87 -2.82 -6.43
CA TYR A 91 -14.30 -3.12 -6.28
C TYR A 91 -14.86 -2.62 -4.95
N ASP A 92 -14.00 -2.41 -3.96
CA ASP A 92 -14.36 -1.97 -2.63
C ASP A 92 -13.81 -0.56 -2.39
N LYS A 93 -14.69 0.36 -2.03
CA LYS A 93 -14.34 1.75 -1.72
C LYS A 93 -13.33 1.86 -0.58
N SER A 94 -13.47 1.03 0.45
CA SER A 94 -12.56 1.03 1.59
C SER A 94 -11.16 0.54 1.20
N ARG A 95 -11.05 -0.40 0.28
CA ARG A 95 -9.75 -0.85 -0.25
C ARG A 95 -9.05 0.23 -1.04
N ALA A 96 -9.79 0.99 -1.83
CA ALA A 96 -9.24 2.14 -2.56
C ALA A 96 -8.65 3.15 -1.58
N PHE A 97 -9.38 3.47 -0.52
CA PHE A 97 -8.90 4.38 0.52
C PHE A 97 -7.66 3.84 1.26
N GLU A 98 -7.68 2.58 1.65
CA GLU A 98 -6.53 1.96 2.34
C GLU A 98 -5.26 2.02 1.47
N LYS A 99 -5.37 1.81 0.18
CA LYS A 99 -4.24 1.90 -0.73
C LYS A 99 -3.73 3.34 -0.86
N LEU A 100 -4.63 4.32 -0.96
CA LEU A 100 -4.26 5.73 -1.00
C LEU A 100 -3.56 6.15 0.29
N LYS A 101 -4.09 5.72 1.42
CA LYS A 101 -3.52 5.97 2.74
C LYS A 101 -2.10 5.43 2.86
N GLU A 102 -1.87 4.23 2.35
CA GLU A 102 -0.54 3.62 2.30
C GLU A 102 0.43 4.46 1.43
N MET A 103 -0.02 4.91 0.27
CA MET A 103 0.78 5.76 -0.62
C MET A 103 1.17 7.07 0.05
N VAL A 104 0.23 7.70 0.76
CA VAL A 104 0.46 8.95 1.50
C VAL A 104 1.46 8.73 2.64
N ALA A 105 1.27 7.69 3.43
CA ALA A 105 2.14 7.36 4.55
C ALA A 105 3.55 6.98 4.08
N ASP A 106 3.66 6.28 2.97
CA ASP A 106 4.95 5.87 2.41
C ASP A 106 5.79 7.08 1.96
N LYS A 107 5.15 8.17 1.60
CA LYS A 107 5.81 9.45 1.29
C LYS A 107 6.11 10.29 2.54
N GLY A 108 5.74 9.81 3.72
CA GLY A 108 5.99 10.48 4.99
C GLY A 108 4.94 11.49 5.43
N PHE A 109 3.82 11.57 4.73
CA PHE A 109 2.73 12.47 5.09
C PHE A 109 1.78 11.84 6.09
N ASP A 110 1.23 12.64 6.99
CA ASP A 110 0.27 12.20 8.00
C ASP A 110 -1.06 12.97 7.95
N LEU A 111 -1.26 13.75 6.92
CA LEU A 111 -2.48 14.53 6.69
C LEU A 111 -3.00 14.25 5.30
N ILE A 112 -4.28 13.90 5.21
CA ILE A 112 -5.02 13.76 3.96
C ILE A 112 -6.17 14.76 3.99
N TYR A 113 -6.27 15.60 2.99
CA TYR A 113 -7.41 16.48 2.84
C TYR A 113 -7.86 16.56 1.39
N ASN A 114 -9.02 17.14 1.15
CA ASN A 114 -9.65 17.14 -0.17
C ASN A 114 -9.82 15.71 -0.73
N LEU A 115 -10.09 14.76 0.15
CA LEU A 115 -10.29 13.38 -0.25
C LEU A 115 -11.57 13.26 -1.09
N GLU A 116 -11.42 12.80 -2.31
CA GLU A 116 -12.50 12.60 -3.24
C GLU A 116 -12.47 11.17 -3.79
N TYR A 117 -13.63 10.52 -3.78
CA TYR A 117 -13.78 9.19 -4.36
C TYR A 117 -14.29 9.31 -5.79
N ILE A 118 -13.68 8.54 -6.66
CA ILE A 118 -14.05 8.47 -8.07
C ILE A 118 -14.72 7.13 -8.31
N ARG A 119 -15.93 7.16 -8.82
CA ARG A 119 -16.72 5.99 -9.12
C ARG A 119 -16.79 5.78 -10.61
N ASP A 120 -16.62 4.54 -11.06
CA ASP A 120 -16.80 4.15 -12.45
C ASP A 120 -17.42 2.76 -12.50
N THR A 121 -17.70 2.28 -13.68
CA THR A 121 -18.24 0.94 -13.90
C THR A 121 -17.34 0.16 -14.84
N GLU A 122 -17.19 -1.12 -14.57
CA GLU A 122 -16.48 -2.07 -15.40
C GLU A 122 -17.46 -3.08 -15.97
N ALA A 123 -17.38 -3.29 -17.28
CA ALA A 123 -18.21 -4.27 -17.95
C ALA A 123 -17.54 -5.65 -17.91
N GLU A 124 -18.31 -6.67 -17.53
CA GLU A 124 -17.83 -8.04 -17.53
C GLU A 124 -18.77 -8.92 -18.36
N SER A 125 -18.17 -9.82 -19.16
CA SER A 125 -18.92 -10.82 -19.90
C SER A 125 -19.35 -11.96 -18.96
N THR A 126 -20.61 -12.40 -19.07
CA THR A 126 -21.11 -13.54 -18.31
C THR A 126 -20.72 -14.90 -18.91
N GLY A 127 -20.09 -14.93 -20.08
CA GLY A 127 -19.77 -16.15 -20.78
C GLY A 127 -20.96 -16.75 -21.53
N LYS A 128 -22.15 -16.15 -21.39
CA LYS A 128 -23.41 -16.62 -22.04
C LYS A 128 -24.00 -15.54 -22.96
N GLY A 129 -23.19 -14.66 -23.49
CA GLY A 129 -23.63 -13.57 -24.35
C GLY A 129 -24.22 -12.36 -23.63
N GLY A 130 -24.25 -12.36 -22.28
CA GLY A 130 -24.69 -11.25 -21.49
C GLY A 130 -23.52 -10.42 -20.97
N THR A 131 -23.83 -9.21 -20.55
CA THR A 131 -22.86 -8.28 -19.94
C THR A 131 -23.44 -7.76 -18.64
N TYR A 132 -22.66 -7.74 -17.59
CA TYR A 132 -23.02 -7.05 -16.35
C TYR A 132 -21.95 -6.04 -15.98
N TYR A 133 -22.33 -5.07 -15.17
CA TYR A 133 -21.47 -3.96 -14.78
C TYR A 133 -21.17 -4.03 -13.29
N ARG A 134 -19.89 -3.88 -12.96
CA ARG A 134 -19.45 -3.75 -11.58
C ARG A 134 -19.03 -2.31 -11.29
N THR A 135 -19.37 -1.85 -10.10
CA THR A 135 -18.86 -0.58 -9.64
C THR A 135 -17.41 -0.72 -9.20
N ILE A 136 -16.58 0.18 -9.68
CA ILE A 136 -15.18 0.27 -9.29
C ILE A 136 -14.91 1.65 -8.70
N TRP A 137 -13.94 1.71 -7.81
CA TRP A 137 -13.61 2.89 -7.03
C TRP A 137 -12.13 3.23 -7.13
N SER A 138 -11.86 4.50 -7.25
CA SER A 138 -10.55 5.08 -7.06
C SER A 138 -10.69 6.30 -6.13
N CYS A 139 -9.60 6.92 -5.76
CA CYS A 139 -9.65 8.12 -4.94
C CYS A 139 -8.42 8.98 -5.17
N GLU A 140 -8.56 10.25 -4.80
CA GLU A 140 -7.49 11.22 -4.87
C GLU A 140 -7.57 12.18 -3.69
N CYS A 141 -6.47 12.80 -3.36
CA CYS A 141 -6.40 13.72 -2.24
C CYS A 141 -5.24 14.69 -2.39
N VAL A 142 -5.15 15.61 -1.44
CA VAL A 142 -3.93 16.38 -1.20
C VAL A 142 -3.34 15.93 0.13
N ALA A 143 -2.04 15.68 0.16
CA ALA A 143 -1.32 15.26 1.35
C ALA A 143 -0.42 16.38 1.86
N GLY A 144 -0.32 16.46 3.15
CA GLY A 144 0.52 17.46 3.78
C GLY A 144 1.20 17.01 5.06
#